data_0ba0831636a8dd670aa85680061174f8
#
_entry.id   0ba0831636a8dd670aa85680061174f8
#
_cell.length_a   1.000
_cell.length_b   1.000
_cell.length_c   1.000
_cell.angle_alpha   90.00
_cell.angle_beta   90.00
_cell.angle_gamma   90.00
#
_symmetry.space_group_name_H-M   'P 1'
#
loop_
_entity.id
_entity.type
_entity.pdbx_description
1 polymer ?
#
loop_
_entity_poly.entity_id
_entity_poly.type
_entity_poly.pdbx_seq_one_letter_code
_entity_poly.pdbx_strand_id
1 'polypeptide(L)'
;MEFARRARRLYPDREAVVDGDLRFTYAEFLERCDRWSSALQDLGVGQGDRVAYIAPNTHSHLEAYYAVPQIGAVLVPVNYRLLPDDFEYIINHCGAKVVCAHPDYIEAIDGIRGKLEGVEHFVALEGSGDDWIDYEAALATHSPDYKEIEIAETDLLTINYTS
;
A
#
# COMPACT_ATOMS: atom_id res chain seq x y z
N MET A 1 -2.25 6.41 -14.05
CA MET A 1 -2.20 7.59 -13.15
C MET A 1 -2.89 8.84 -13.70
N GLU A 2 -2.94 9.00 -15.02
CA GLU A 2 -3.52 10.18 -15.66
C GLU A 2 -4.99 10.47 -15.26
N PHE A 3 -5.82 9.43 -15.15
CA PHE A 3 -7.22 9.60 -14.73
C PHE A 3 -7.37 10.18 -13.33
N ALA A 4 -6.56 9.74 -12.37
CA ALA A 4 -6.56 10.26 -11.01
C ALA A 4 -6.10 11.73 -10.96
N ARG A 5 -5.01 12.06 -11.64
CA ARG A 5 -4.50 13.43 -11.76
C ARG A 5 -5.54 14.35 -12.41
N ARG A 6 -6.24 13.86 -13.43
CA ARG A 6 -7.32 14.61 -14.09
C ARG A 6 -8.50 14.83 -13.15
N ALA A 7 -8.90 13.83 -12.38
CA ALA A 7 -10.00 13.95 -11.42
C ALA A 7 -9.68 14.99 -10.34
N ARG A 8 -8.48 14.97 -9.74
CA ARG A 8 -8.01 15.97 -8.78
C ARG A 8 -8.04 17.38 -9.36
N ARG A 9 -7.62 17.55 -10.61
CA ARG A 9 -7.59 18.87 -11.26
C ARG A 9 -8.97 19.42 -11.57
N LEU A 10 -9.92 18.58 -12.01
CA LEU A 10 -11.24 19.01 -12.45
C LEU A 10 -12.28 19.04 -11.33
N TYR A 11 -12.12 18.21 -10.32
CA TYR A 11 -13.11 17.99 -9.26
C TYR A 11 -12.47 17.87 -7.87
N PRO A 12 -11.55 18.78 -7.47
CA PRO A 12 -10.77 18.61 -6.24
C PRO A 12 -11.65 18.44 -5.00
N ASP A 13 -12.73 19.20 -4.91
CA ASP A 13 -13.61 19.26 -3.74
C ASP A 13 -14.78 18.25 -3.77
N ARG A 14 -14.85 17.40 -4.83
CA ARG A 14 -15.86 16.35 -4.86
C ARG A 14 -15.43 15.15 -4.04
N GLU A 15 -16.40 14.54 -3.36
CA GLU A 15 -16.21 13.27 -2.65
C GLU A 15 -15.73 12.17 -3.60
N ALA A 16 -14.60 11.57 -3.25
CA ALA A 16 -13.95 10.52 -4.02
C ALA A 16 -14.00 9.17 -3.30
N VAL A 17 -13.93 9.17 -1.97
CA VAL A 17 -13.86 7.96 -1.15
C VAL A 17 -14.82 8.05 0.01
N VAL A 18 -15.53 6.95 0.24
CA VAL A 18 -16.40 6.72 1.39
C VAL A 18 -16.00 5.39 2.02
N ASP A 19 -15.55 5.44 3.26
CA ASP A 19 -15.15 4.26 4.03
C ASP A 19 -15.68 4.39 5.47
N GLY A 20 -16.76 3.67 5.78
CA GLY A 20 -17.48 3.87 7.02
C GLY A 20 -17.95 5.33 7.17
N ASP A 21 -17.46 5.99 8.22
CA ASP A 21 -17.72 7.42 8.47
C ASP A 21 -16.66 8.35 7.84
N LEU A 22 -15.57 7.79 7.31
CA LEU A 22 -14.54 8.54 6.63
C LEU A 22 -15.00 9.01 5.25
N ARG A 23 -14.65 10.24 4.91
CA ARG A 23 -14.93 10.86 3.62
C ARG A 23 -13.69 11.60 3.17
N PHE A 24 -13.27 11.35 1.93
CA PHE A 24 -12.19 12.09 1.31
C PHE A 24 -12.64 12.67 -0.01
N THR A 25 -12.30 13.92 -0.26
CA THR A 25 -12.39 14.54 -1.58
C THR A 25 -11.30 13.99 -2.50
N TYR A 26 -11.39 14.26 -3.82
CA TYR A 26 -10.31 13.89 -4.74
C TYR A 26 -8.97 14.52 -4.38
N ALA A 27 -8.98 15.76 -3.87
CA ALA A 27 -7.75 16.44 -3.44
C ALA A 27 -7.12 15.72 -2.25
N GLU A 28 -7.89 15.45 -1.20
CA GLU A 28 -7.43 14.77 0.02
C GLU A 28 -6.98 13.33 -0.26
N PHE A 29 -7.78 12.56 -0.97
CA PHE A 29 -7.45 11.17 -1.32
C PHE A 29 -6.13 11.07 -2.08
N LEU A 30 -5.93 11.91 -3.10
CA LEU A 30 -4.71 11.85 -3.90
C LEU A 30 -3.51 12.47 -3.19
N GLU A 31 -3.70 13.44 -2.29
CA GLU A 31 -2.63 13.92 -1.42
C GLU A 31 -2.15 12.80 -0.49
N ARG A 32 -3.06 12.00 0.08
CA ARG A 32 -2.72 10.82 0.90
C ARG A 32 -1.94 9.79 0.09
N CYS A 33 -2.37 9.51 -1.15
CA CYS A 33 -1.61 8.64 -2.06
C CYS A 33 -0.18 9.16 -2.30
N ASP A 34 -0.03 10.47 -2.55
CA ASP A 34 1.27 11.08 -2.79
C ASP A 34 2.18 10.99 -1.55
N ARG A 35 1.64 11.24 -0.34
CA ARG A 35 2.36 11.09 0.93
C ARG A 35 2.79 9.65 1.18
N TRP A 36 1.91 8.68 0.87
CA TRP A 36 2.27 7.27 1.00
C TRP A 36 3.36 6.85 0.01
N SER A 37 3.33 7.38 -1.21
CA SER A 37 4.43 7.19 -2.17
C SER A 37 5.76 7.70 -1.64
N SER A 38 5.76 8.89 -1.03
CA SER A 38 6.95 9.47 -0.40
C SER A 38 7.45 8.61 0.75
N ALA A 39 6.55 8.16 1.63
CA ALA A 39 6.90 7.27 2.74
C ALA A 39 7.50 5.94 2.25
N LEU A 40 6.92 5.32 1.22
CA LEU A 40 7.46 4.09 0.63
C LEU A 40 8.86 4.31 0.04
N GLN A 41 9.11 5.46 -0.61
CA GLN A 41 10.45 5.78 -1.11
C GLN A 41 11.46 5.96 0.02
N ASP A 42 11.08 6.58 1.13
CA ASP A 42 11.93 6.72 2.32
C ASP A 42 12.22 5.37 3.00
N LEU A 43 11.31 4.40 2.88
CA LEU A 43 11.53 2.99 3.25
C LEU A 43 12.39 2.24 2.20
N GLY A 44 12.92 2.93 1.20
CA GLY A 44 13.77 2.34 0.18
C GLY A 44 13.02 1.55 -0.91
N VAL A 45 11.70 1.69 -1.00
CA VAL A 45 10.90 1.06 -2.07
C VAL A 45 11.11 1.82 -3.38
N GLY A 46 11.48 1.10 -4.42
CA GLY A 46 11.72 1.64 -5.75
C GLY A 46 11.04 0.84 -6.86
N GLN A 47 11.42 1.14 -8.11
CA GLN A 47 10.86 0.50 -9.28
C GLN A 47 11.05 -1.03 -9.24
N GLY A 48 9.96 -1.76 -9.41
CA GLY A 48 9.95 -3.22 -9.43
C GLY A 48 9.92 -3.86 -8.04
N ASP A 49 10.07 -3.13 -6.93
CA ASP A 49 9.87 -3.68 -5.59
C ASP A 49 8.40 -4.03 -5.35
N ARG A 50 8.14 -5.07 -4.59
CA ARG A 50 6.78 -5.54 -4.28
C ARG A 50 6.35 -5.11 -2.90
N VAL A 51 5.12 -4.60 -2.83
CA VAL A 51 4.45 -4.20 -1.58
C VAL A 51 3.20 -5.06 -1.43
N ALA A 52 3.20 -5.95 -0.45
CA ALA A 52 2.07 -6.85 -0.17
C ALA A 52 1.06 -6.18 0.76
N TYR A 53 -0.22 -6.33 0.45
CA TYR A 53 -1.34 -5.81 1.24
C TYR A 53 -2.26 -6.93 1.68
N ILE A 54 -2.41 -7.11 2.99
CA ILE A 54 -3.33 -8.05 3.63
C ILE A 54 -4.39 -7.22 4.37
N ALA A 55 -5.43 -6.83 3.68
CA ALA A 55 -6.49 -5.96 4.20
C ALA A 55 -7.81 -6.19 3.48
N PRO A 56 -8.95 -5.95 4.14
CA PRO A 56 -10.23 -5.78 3.46
C PRO A 56 -10.22 -4.53 2.57
N ASN A 57 -11.32 -4.28 1.86
CA ASN A 57 -11.47 -3.11 1.00
C ASN A 57 -11.71 -1.86 1.85
N THR A 58 -10.62 -1.27 2.34
CA THR A 58 -10.58 -0.01 3.09
C THR A 58 -10.03 1.12 2.23
N HIS A 59 -10.09 2.36 2.73
CA HIS A 59 -9.47 3.51 2.05
C HIS A 59 -7.96 3.33 1.86
N SER A 60 -7.25 2.80 2.86
CA SER A 60 -5.80 2.56 2.79
C SER A 60 -5.44 1.52 1.72
N HIS A 61 -6.27 0.50 1.53
CA HIS A 61 -6.10 -0.45 0.44
C HIS A 61 -6.37 0.20 -0.93
N LEU A 62 -7.38 1.07 -1.03
CA LEU A 62 -7.63 1.82 -2.26
C LEU A 62 -6.49 2.78 -2.58
N GLU A 63 -5.93 3.46 -1.59
CA GLU A 63 -4.76 4.34 -1.73
C GLU A 63 -3.56 3.59 -2.30
N ALA A 64 -3.36 2.32 -1.90
CA ALA A 64 -2.28 1.47 -2.39
C ALA A 64 -2.29 1.28 -3.91
N TYR A 65 -3.47 1.18 -4.53
CA TYR A 65 -3.61 1.04 -5.99
C TYR A 65 -3.10 2.25 -6.78
N TYR A 66 -2.94 3.39 -6.12
CA TYR A 66 -2.37 4.61 -6.70
C TYR A 66 -0.94 4.85 -6.21
N ALA A 67 -0.73 4.80 -4.91
CA ALA A 67 0.54 5.15 -4.29
C ALA A 67 1.69 4.19 -4.68
N VAL A 68 1.45 2.89 -4.68
CA VAL A 68 2.49 1.90 -4.99
C VAL A 68 2.91 1.97 -6.46
N PRO A 69 1.98 1.91 -7.45
CA PRO A 69 2.38 1.97 -8.85
C PRO A 69 2.96 3.31 -9.28
N GLN A 70 2.58 4.44 -8.67
CA GLN A 70 3.09 5.74 -9.13
C GLN A 70 4.58 5.97 -8.85
N ILE A 71 5.19 5.14 -8.01
CA ILE A 71 6.64 5.07 -7.80
C ILE A 71 7.28 3.88 -8.53
N GLY A 72 6.53 3.21 -9.42
CA GLY A 72 6.97 2.04 -10.18
C GLY A 72 7.12 0.76 -9.38
N ALA A 73 6.68 0.76 -8.14
CA ALA A 73 6.59 -0.45 -7.33
C ALA A 73 5.37 -1.29 -7.74
N VAL A 74 5.36 -2.54 -7.34
CA VAL A 74 4.35 -3.53 -7.72
C VAL A 74 3.46 -3.83 -6.51
N LEU A 75 2.17 -3.54 -6.64
CA LEU A 75 1.20 -3.89 -5.60
C LEU A 75 0.88 -5.38 -5.65
N VAL A 76 0.90 -6.04 -4.49
CA VAL A 76 0.47 -7.43 -4.34
C VAL A 76 -0.72 -7.47 -3.37
N PRO A 77 -1.97 -7.33 -3.88
CA PRO A 77 -3.15 -7.45 -3.04
C PRO A 77 -3.38 -8.92 -2.70
N VAL A 78 -3.24 -9.26 -1.43
CA VAL A 78 -3.37 -10.64 -0.93
C VAL A 78 -4.78 -10.84 -0.38
N ASN A 79 -5.41 -11.96 -0.74
CA ASN A 79 -6.70 -12.31 -0.16
C ASN A 79 -6.57 -12.50 1.35
N TYR A 80 -7.15 -11.60 2.12
CA TYR A 80 -7.07 -11.58 3.59
C TYR A 80 -7.78 -12.76 4.28
N ARG A 81 -8.55 -13.58 3.54
CA ARG A 81 -9.24 -14.78 4.06
C ARG A 81 -8.38 -16.03 4.03
N LEU A 82 -7.14 -15.93 3.58
CA LEU A 82 -6.19 -17.02 3.54
C LEU A 82 -5.63 -17.33 4.95
N LEU A 83 -4.97 -18.47 5.07
CA LEU A 83 -4.31 -18.89 6.30
C LEU A 83 -2.87 -18.36 6.38
N PRO A 84 -2.23 -18.34 7.56
CA PRO A 84 -0.86 -17.87 7.72
C PRO A 84 0.15 -18.55 6.79
N ASP A 85 0.04 -19.86 6.55
CA ASP A 85 0.94 -20.60 5.65
C ASP A 85 0.79 -20.13 4.19
N ASP A 86 -0.41 -19.72 3.77
CA ASP A 86 -0.64 -19.16 2.44
C ASP A 86 -0.01 -17.74 2.35
N PHE A 87 -0.11 -16.94 3.42
CA PHE A 87 0.55 -15.63 3.48
C PHE A 87 2.06 -15.79 3.37
N GLU A 88 2.66 -16.71 4.14
CA GLU A 88 4.09 -17.02 4.05
C GLU A 88 4.50 -17.35 2.62
N TYR A 89 3.77 -18.28 1.99
CA TYR A 89 4.05 -18.67 0.60
C TYR A 89 3.96 -17.49 -0.37
N ILE A 90 2.88 -16.73 -0.35
CA ILE A 90 2.66 -15.60 -1.29
C ILE A 90 3.70 -14.51 -1.10
N ILE A 91 3.96 -14.10 0.14
CA ILE A 91 4.91 -13.03 0.48
C ILE A 91 6.33 -13.40 0.00
N ASN A 92 6.76 -14.62 0.30
CA ASN A 92 8.08 -15.12 -0.13
C ASN A 92 8.14 -15.32 -1.66
N HIS A 93 7.11 -15.91 -2.26
CA HIS A 93 7.07 -16.18 -3.70
C HIS A 93 7.11 -14.90 -4.54
N CYS A 94 6.37 -13.86 -4.15
CA CYS A 94 6.45 -12.57 -4.85
C CYS A 94 7.71 -11.77 -4.46
N GLY A 95 8.40 -12.14 -3.39
CA GLY A 95 9.56 -11.43 -2.86
C GLY A 95 9.17 -10.03 -2.37
N ALA A 96 8.12 -9.93 -1.56
CA ALA A 96 7.68 -8.66 -1.03
C ALA A 96 8.75 -8.03 -0.13
N LYS A 97 9.01 -6.74 -0.34
CA LYS A 97 9.92 -5.93 0.47
C LYS A 97 9.20 -5.28 1.65
N VAL A 98 7.94 -4.91 1.45
CA VAL A 98 7.08 -4.33 2.48
C VAL A 98 5.81 -5.15 2.60
N VAL A 99 5.37 -5.40 3.82
CA VAL A 99 4.08 -6.02 4.14
C VAL A 99 3.23 -5.01 4.88
N CYS A 100 2.08 -4.67 4.32
CA CYS A 100 1.07 -3.82 4.93
C CYS A 100 -0.10 -4.70 5.37
N ALA A 101 -0.50 -4.62 6.63
CA ALA A 101 -1.59 -5.44 7.17
C ALA A 101 -2.62 -4.60 7.94
N HIS A 102 -3.89 -4.95 7.77
CA HIS A 102 -4.96 -4.48 8.65
C HIS A 102 -4.78 -5.09 10.05
N PRO A 103 -5.19 -4.42 11.13
CA PRO A 103 -5.02 -4.90 12.51
C PRO A 103 -5.46 -6.34 12.75
N ASP A 104 -6.54 -6.78 12.12
CA ASP A 104 -7.07 -8.14 12.24
C ASP A 104 -6.10 -9.24 11.79
N TYR A 105 -5.05 -8.89 11.04
CA TYR A 105 -4.08 -9.84 10.46
C TYR A 105 -2.67 -9.67 10.99
N ILE A 106 -2.41 -8.68 11.86
CA ILE A 106 -1.09 -8.42 12.46
C ILE A 106 -0.60 -9.65 13.21
N GLU A 107 -1.42 -10.24 14.08
CA GLU A 107 -1.04 -11.44 14.85
C GLU A 107 -0.68 -12.62 13.94
N ALA A 108 -1.43 -12.81 12.86
CA ALA A 108 -1.16 -13.87 11.88
C ALA A 108 0.18 -13.67 11.17
N ILE A 109 0.50 -12.42 10.79
CA ILE A 109 1.77 -12.07 10.15
C ILE A 109 2.93 -12.16 11.14
N ASP A 110 2.77 -11.70 12.37
CA ASP A 110 3.80 -11.80 13.40
C ASP A 110 4.14 -13.27 13.70
N GLY A 111 3.15 -14.16 13.67
CA GLY A 111 3.35 -15.60 13.83
C GLY A 111 4.25 -16.26 12.77
N ILE A 112 4.32 -15.67 11.59
CA ILE A 112 5.16 -16.15 10.47
C ILE A 112 6.34 -15.23 10.16
N ARG A 113 6.49 -14.10 10.85
CA ARG A 113 7.48 -13.05 10.56
C ARG A 113 8.90 -13.59 10.40
N GLY A 114 9.30 -14.51 11.26
CA GLY A 114 10.63 -15.14 11.23
C GLY A 114 10.88 -16.04 10.01
N LYS A 115 9.86 -16.33 9.21
CA LYS A 115 9.93 -17.13 7.98
C LYS A 115 9.80 -16.29 6.72
N LEU A 116 9.56 -14.97 6.84
CA LEU A 116 9.42 -14.08 5.70
C LEU A 116 10.79 -13.63 5.21
N GLU A 117 11.18 -14.17 4.06
CA GLU A 117 12.47 -13.86 3.43
C GLU A 117 12.39 -12.56 2.64
N GLY A 118 13.29 -11.62 2.92
CA GLY A 118 13.41 -10.36 2.16
C GLY A 118 12.41 -9.27 2.53
N VAL A 119 11.52 -9.48 3.49
CA VAL A 119 10.67 -8.41 4.02
C VAL A 119 11.50 -7.51 4.94
N GLU A 120 11.60 -6.25 4.58
CA GLU A 120 12.38 -5.24 5.32
C GLU A 120 11.50 -4.43 6.28
N HIS A 121 10.24 -4.20 5.91
CA HIS A 121 9.33 -3.34 6.67
C HIS A 121 7.93 -3.95 6.81
N PHE A 122 7.33 -3.71 7.98
CA PHE A 122 5.95 -4.07 8.29
C PHE A 122 5.17 -2.81 8.64
N VAL A 123 3.99 -2.63 8.04
CA VAL A 123 3.16 -1.43 8.16
C VAL A 123 1.76 -1.81 8.63
N ALA A 124 1.34 -1.27 9.78
CA ALA A 124 -0.02 -1.39 10.26
C ALA A 124 -0.89 -0.33 9.59
N LEU A 125 -1.93 -0.76 8.84
CA LEU A 125 -2.79 0.13 8.05
C LEU A 125 -3.76 0.95 8.91
N GLU A 126 -4.11 0.43 10.07
CA GLU A 126 -4.92 1.12 11.08
C GLU A 126 -4.37 0.74 12.46
N GLY A 127 -4.25 1.73 13.34
CA GLY A 127 -3.67 1.54 14.66
C GLY A 127 -2.16 1.31 14.63
N SER A 128 -1.63 0.80 15.72
CA SER A 128 -0.20 0.52 15.89
C SER A 128 0.02 -0.90 16.39
N GLY A 129 1.13 -1.51 16.00
CA GLY A 129 1.63 -2.77 16.53
C GLY A 129 3.05 -2.59 17.04
N ASP A 130 3.51 -3.46 17.95
CA ASP A 130 4.91 -3.48 18.38
C ASP A 130 5.78 -3.80 17.16
N ASP A 131 6.79 -2.98 16.89
CA ASP A 131 7.68 -3.09 15.72
C ASP A 131 6.99 -2.98 14.34
N TRP A 132 5.79 -2.40 14.27
CA TRP A 132 5.10 -2.04 13.05
C TRP A 132 5.12 -0.52 12.82
N ILE A 133 5.32 -0.11 11.59
CA ILE A 133 5.20 1.29 11.18
C ILE A 133 3.71 1.64 11.14
N ASP A 134 3.31 2.71 11.80
CA ASP A 134 1.94 3.22 11.73
C ASP A 134 1.72 3.96 10.40
N TYR A 135 0.76 3.51 9.61
CA TYR A 135 0.43 4.06 8.30
C TYR A 135 0.02 5.53 8.36
N GLU A 136 -0.89 5.88 9.28
CA GLU A 136 -1.38 7.27 9.40
C GLU A 136 -0.30 8.21 9.91
N ALA A 137 0.53 7.76 10.83
CA ALA A 137 1.68 8.53 11.30
C ALA A 137 2.72 8.74 10.17
N ALA A 138 2.94 7.72 9.33
CA ALA A 138 3.79 7.85 8.16
C ALA A 138 3.24 8.90 7.18
N LEU A 139 1.93 8.88 6.87
CA LEU A 139 1.32 9.90 6.02
C LEU A 139 1.43 11.31 6.62
N ALA A 140 1.22 11.44 7.94
CA ALA A 140 1.26 12.73 8.62
C ALA A 140 2.66 13.37 8.62
N THR A 141 3.72 12.56 8.58
CA THR A 141 5.12 13.03 8.66
C THR A 141 5.79 13.23 7.30
N HIS A 142 5.26 12.66 6.22
CA HIS A 142 5.86 12.77 4.88
C HIS A 142 5.19 13.87 4.04
N SER A 143 6.00 14.50 3.20
CA SER A 143 5.53 15.44 2.18
C SER A 143 4.82 14.69 1.04
N PRO A 144 3.85 15.32 0.34
CA PRO A 144 3.28 14.74 -0.88
C PRO A 144 4.26 14.80 -2.08
N ASP A 145 5.47 15.32 -1.89
CA ASP A 145 6.47 15.50 -2.95
C ASP A 145 7.32 14.22 -3.11
N TYR A 146 6.75 13.18 -3.68
CA TYR A 146 7.49 11.97 -4.03
C TYR A 146 8.27 12.16 -5.34
N LYS A 147 9.34 11.38 -5.52
CA LYS A 147 10.10 11.38 -6.76
C LYS A 147 9.34 10.62 -7.84
N GLU A 148 8.83 11.35 -8.83
CA GLU A 148 8.21 10.74 -10.01
C GLU A 148 9.22 9.90 -10.79
N ILE A 149 8.76 8.77 -11.31
CA ILE A 149 9.51 7.92 -12.23
C ILE A 149 8.71 7.71 -13.52
N GLU A 150 9.40 7.46 -14.59
CA GLU A 150 8.78 7.08 -15.85
C GLU A 150 8.34 5.62 -15.79
N ILE A 151 7.04 5.37 -16.03
CA ILE A 151 6.43 4.05 -16.02
C ILE A 151 5.98 3.76 -17.45
N ALA A 152 6.52 2.70 -18.05
CA ALA A 152 6.11 2.24 -19.37
C ALA A 152 4.76 1.50 -19.30
N GLU A 153 4.02 1.47 -20.40
CA GLU A 153 2.76 0.71 -20.49
C GLU A 153 2.93 -0.80 -20.27
N THR A 154 4.14 -1.30 -20.43
CA THR A 154 4.51 -2.71 -20.24
C THR A 154 5.02 -3.03 -18.84
N ASP A 155 5.19 -2.02 -17.98
CA ASP A 155 5.67 -2.24 -16.63
C ASP A 155 4.61 -2.94 -15.78
N LEU A 156 5.09 -3.82 -14.90
CA LEU A 156 4.24 -4.55 -13.99
C LEU A 156 3.70 -3.63 -12.90
N LEU A 157 2.37 -3.56 -12.76
CA LEU A 157 1.71 -2.73 -11.75
C LEU A 157 1.22 -3.55 -10.56
N THR A 158 0.75 -4.77 -10.81
CA THR A 158 0.19 -5.63 -9.76
C THR A 158 0.51 -7.10 -10.01
N ILE A 159 0.63 -7.87 -8.93
CA ILE A 159 0.65 -9.34 -8.97
C ILE A 159 -0.57 -9.84 -8.20
N ASN A 160 -1.48 -10.50 -8.90
CA ASN A 160 -2.68 -11.06 -8.30
C ASN A 160 -2.58 -12.58 -8.24
N TYR A 161 -2.76 -13.14 -7.04
CA TYR A 161 -2.83 -14.57 -6.83
C TYR A 161 -4.28 -15.03 -6.95
N THR A 162 -4.51 -16.01 -7.80
CA THR A 162 -5.82 -16.66 -7.98
C THR A 162 -5.78 -18.05 -7.37
N SER A 163 -6.86 -18.46 -6.75
CA SER A 163 -7.08 -19.83 -6.26
C SER A 163 -7.43 -20.78 -7.41
#